data_f25c3bbb4e1507035f75de5fe4ef3be8
#
_entry.id   f25c3bbb4e1507035f75de5fe4ef3be8
#
_cell.length_a   1.000
_cell.length_b   1.000
_cell.length_c   1.000
_cell.angle_alpha   90.00
_cell.angle_beta   90.00
_cell.angle_gamma   90.00
#
_symmetry.space_group_name_H-M   'P 1'
#
loop_
_entity.id
_entity.type
_entity.pdbx_description
1 polymer ?
#
loop_
_entity_poly.entity_id
_entity_poly.type
_entity_poly.pdbx_seq_one_letter_code
_entity_poly.pdbx_strand_id
1 'polypeptide(L)'
;LTHATAACITGGNPDLHVRVPDLRGFPRDECIIPKHSRNVYDAAVRSVGVKVVEVATAEELEAAFGPRTALIYILAGPNADEGPLSTKALSEAAKKRGVPVLVDCAAEILTVPNVHLQLGADLVTYSGGKCLRGPQAAGLLLGRKDLVKAAWVGSAPHHGFARGYKVGKEEAMAMLAAVEAWTKRDYDAEIRVWASWIDTIAKRLAPIAGVTTSVTPVEGLSNRMPVLQVRWDRTKLGTTGEAV
;
A
#
# COMPACT_ATOMS: atom_id res chain seq x y z
N LEU A 1 2.28 1.52 -7.45
CA LEU A 1 2.42 2.93 -7.06
C LEU A 1 2.91 3.80 -8.21
N THR A 2 4.09 3.53 -8.79
CA THR A 2 4.69 4.33 -9.87
C THR A 2 3.73 4.57 -11.05
N HIS A 3 3.07 3.50 -11.56
CA HIS A 3 2.06 3.61 -12.63
C HIS A 3 0.88 4.52 -12.25
N ALA A 4 0.37 4.34 -11.04
CA ALA A 4 -0.76 5.11 -10.53
C ALA A 4 -0.41 6.59 -10.36
N THR A 5 0.78 6.88 -9.81
CA THR A 5 1.28 8.26 -9.67
C THR A 5 1.45 8.92 -11.04
N ALA A 6 2.09 8.24 -12.00
CA ALA A 6 2.24 8.76 -13.37
C ALA A 6 0.88 9.02 -14.03
N ALA A 7 -0.10 8.14 -13.81
CA ALA A 7 -1.46 8.32 -14.31
C ALA A 7 -2.15 9.58 -13.76
N CYS A 8 -2.01 9.85 -12.46
CA CYS A 8 -2.56 11.06 -11.84
C CYS A 8 -1.96 12.37 -12.41
N ILE A 9 -0.68 12.32 -12.82
CA ILE A 9 0.03 13.49 -13.36
C ILE A 9 -0.26 13.70 -14.85
N THR A 10 -0.27 12.61 -15.62
CA THR A 10 -0.36 12.67 -17.08
C THR A 10 -1.78 12.58 -17.63
N GLY A 11 -2.74 12.08 -16.82
CA GLY A 11 -4.12 11.85 -17.26
C GLY A 11 -4.24 10.86 -18.42
N GLY A 12 -3.19 10.07 -18.68
CA GLY A 12 -3.14 9.15 -19.83
C GLY A 12 -2.73 9.82 -21.15
N ASN A 13 -2.23 11.06 -21.12
CA ASN A 13 -1.69 11.73 -22.29
C ASN A 13 -0.30 11.13 -22.64
N PRO A 14 -0.13 10.50 -23.83
CA PRO A 14 1.13 9.87 -24.24
C PRO A 14 2.31 10.84 -24.29
N ASP A 15 2.07 12.08 -24.73
CA ASP A 15 3.13 13.11 -24.87
C ASP A 15 3.67 13.55 -23.51
N LEU A 16 2.85 13.45 -22.45
CA LEU A 16 3.30 13.68 -21.08
C LEU A 16 4.00 12.47 -20.50
N HIS A 17 3.52 11.25 -20.78
CA HIS A 17 4.12 10.02 -20.26
C HIS A 17 5.58 9.84 -20.65
N VAL A 18 5.96 10.21 -21.89
CA VAL A 18 7.34 10.08 -22.36
C VAL A 18 8.31 11.08 -21.73
N ARG A 19 7.80 12.14 -21.11
CA ARG A 19 8.60 13.16 -20.45
C ARG A 19 8.89 12.84 -18.98
N VAL A 20 8.03 12.05 -18.33
CA VAL A 20 8.26 11.62 -16.94
C VAL A 20 9.61 10.91 -16.84
N PRO A 21 10.47 11.22 -15.86
CA PRO A 21 10.24 12.00 -14.64
C PRO A 21 10.57 13.51 -14.74
N ASP A 22 10.84 14.06 -15.92
CA ASP A 22 11.02 15.50 -16.08
C ASP A 22 9.67 16.20 -16.17
N LEU A 23 9.22 16.73 -15.03
CA LEU A 23 7.92 17.41 -14.93
C LEU A 23 7.96 18.91 -15.21
N ARG A 24 9.05 19.46 -15.77
CA ARG A 24 9.12 20.88 -16.13
C ARG A 24 8.02 21.24 -17.12
N GLY A 25 7.23 22.24 -16.77
CA GLY A 25 6.09 22.70 -17.59
C GLY A 25 4.84 21.81 -17.49
N PHE A 26 4.80 20.84 -16.59
CA PHE A 26 3.55 20.17 -16.25
C PHE A 26 2.66 21.10 -15.44
N PRO A 27 1.34 21.08 -15.64
CA PRO A 27 0.42 21.91 -14.89
C PRO A 27 0.32 21.50 -13.42
N ARG A 28 0.52 20.21 -13.13
CA ARG A 28 0.46 19.63 -11.78
C ARG A 28 1.62 18.68 -11.58
N ASP A 29 2.40 18.89 -10.53
CA ASP A 29 3.63 18.14 -10.25
C ASP A 29 3.89 17.97 -8.74
N GLU A 30 2.92 18.33 -7.88
CA GLU A 30 3.03 18.21 -6.44
C GLU A 30 2.18 17.04 -5.92
N CYS A 31 2.74 16.29 -4.98
CA CYS A 31 2.06 15.20 -4.28
C CYS A 31 2.00 15.53 -2.78
N ILE A 32 0.79 15.68 -2.25
CA ILE A 32 0.59 15.84 -0.81
C ILE A 32 0.73 14.46 -0.16
N ILE A 33 1.54 14.38 0.90
CA ILE A 33 1.76 13.14 1.66
C ILE A 33 1.65 13.46 3.15
N PRO A 34 0.71 12.85 3.89
CA PRO A 34 0.68 12.96 5.35
C PRO A 34 1.98 12.43 5.96
N LYS A 35 2.48 13.09 7.00
CA LYS A 35 3.73 12.71 7.67
C LYS A 35 3.74 11.25 8.14
N HIS A 36 2.62 10.74 8.63
CA HIS A 36 2.47 9.34 9.03
C HIS A 36 2.55 8.34 7.86
N SER A 37 2.34 8.80 6.62
CA SER A 37 2.43 7.98 5.40
C SER A 37 3.82 8.00 4.77
N ARG A 38 4.76 8.79 5.30
CA ARG A 38 6.15 8.82 4.84
C ARG A 38 6.87 7.52 5.21
N ASN A 39 7.45 6.87 4.22
CA ASN A 39 8.14 5.60 4.40
C ASN A 39 9.13 5.35 3.24
N VAL A 40 9.93 4.27 3.31
CA VAL A 40 10.92 3.97 2.27
C VAL A 40 10.29 3.64 0.90
N TYR A 41 9.04 3.15 0.88
CA TYR A 41 8.34 2.78 -0.36
C TYR A 41 7.73 3.98 -1.09
N ASP A 42 7.63 5.16 -0.46
CA ASP A 42 7.22 6.38 -1.15
C ASP A 42 8.21 6.79 -2.26
N ALA A 43 9.38 6.14 -2.30
CA ALA A 43 10.31 6.23 -3.42
C ALA A 43 9.65 5.92 -4.77
N ALA A 44 8.64 5.03 -4.81
CA ALA A 44 7.88 4.73 -6.01
C ALA A 44 7.04 5.93 -6.50
N VAL A 45 6.57 6.77 -5.59
CA VAL A 45 5.87 8.03 -5.89
C VAL A 45 6.87 9.09 -6.32
N ARG A 46 7.96 9.27 -5.56
CA ARG A 46 9.01 10.27 -5.86
C ARG A 46 9.75 10.01 -7.16
N SER A 47 9.91 8.74 -7.57
CA SER A 47 10.60 8.35 -8.81
C SER A 47 9.91 8.91 -10.08
N VAL A 48 8.65 9.30 -9.97
CA VAL A 48 7.89 9.94 -11.05
C VAL A 48 8.28 11.42 -11.23
N GLY A 49 9.06 11.98 -10.33
CA GLY A 49 9.55 13.36 -10.40
C GLY A 49 8.69 14.37 -9.64
N VAL A 50 7.66 13.93 -8.91
CA VAL A 50 6.80 14.83 -8.13
C VAL A 50 7.55 15.49 -6.98
N LYS A 51 7.18 16.72 -6.69
CA LYS A 51 7.55 17.41 -5.47
C LYS A 51 6.63 16.97 -4.34
N VAL A 52 7.20 16.44 -3.28
CA VAL A 52 6.45 16.05 -2.08
C VAL A 52 6.13 17.29 -1.24
N VAL A 53 4.86 17.44 -0.91
CA VAL A 53 4.35 18.41 0.07
C VAL A 53 3.88 17.62 1.29
N GLU A 54 4.70 17.62 2.35
CA GLU A 54 4.40 16.90 3.58
C GLU A 54 3.45 17.70 4.46
N VAL A 55 2.46 17.04 5.08
CA VAL A 55 1.49 17.68 5.97
C VAL A 55 1.33 16.84 7.25
N ALA A 56 1.20 17.51 8.39
CA ALA A 56 1.05 16.90 9.71
C ALA A 56 -0.27 17.26 10.39
N THR A 57 -0.96 18.32 9.93
CA THR A 57 -2.24 18.78 10.51
C THR A 57 -3.28 19.07 9.42
N ALA A 58 -4.54 19.25 9.82
CA ALA A 58 -5.61 19.64 8.90
C ALA A 58 -5.38 21.04 8.30
N GLU A 59 -4.83 21.96 9.07
CA GLU A 59 -4.52 23.32 8.63
C GLU A 59 -3.41 23.29 7.55
N GLU A 60 -2.37 22.49 7.77
CA GLU A 60 -1.31 22.28 6.79
C GLU A 60 -1.85 21.62 5.51
N LEU A 61 -2.79 20.66 5.64
CA LEU A 61 -3.46 20.04 4.50
C LEU A 61 -4.21 21.09 3.66
N GLU A 62 -5.01 21.94 4.32
CA GLU A 62 -5.76 22.99 3.62
C GLU A 62 -4.82 23.99 2.91
N ALA A 63 -3.71 24.37 3.52
CA ALA A 63 -2.71 25.26 2.95
C ALA A 63 -1.88 24.60 1.83
N ALA A 64 -1.75 23.27 1.83
CA ALA A 64 -0.98 22.53 0.83
C ALA A 64 -1.71 22.39 -0.52
N PHE A 65 -3.02 22.53 -0.55
CA PHE A 65 -3.75 22.49 -1.80
C PHE A 65 -3.48 23.74 -2.66
N GLY A 66 -3.03 23.51 -3.86
CA GLY A 66 -2.73 24.56 -4.83
C GLY A 66 -2.98 24.11 -6.28
N PRO A 67 -2.79 25.02 -7.24
CA PRO A 67 -2.99 24.71 -8.66
C PRO A 67 -2.03 23.63 -9.17
N ARG A 68 -0.92 23.42 -8.48
CA ARG A 68 0.09 22.39 -8.80
C ARG A 68 -0.17 21.04 -8.15
N THR A 69 -1.14 20.90 -7.26
CA THR A 69 -1.46 19.64 -6.59
C THR A 69 -1.98 18.62 -7.60
N ALA A 70 -1.23 17.52 -7.80
CA ALA A 70 -1.55 16.46 -8.74
C ALA A 70 -2.31 15.31 -8.06
N LEU A 71 -1.94 14.94 -6.83
CA LEU A 71 -2.55 13.86 -6.08
C LEU A 71 -2.24 13.96 -4.58
N ILE A 72 -3.00 13.19 -3.80
CA ILE A 72 -2.63 12.83 -2.42
C ILE A 72 -2.20 11.36 -2.42
N TYR A 73 -1.09 11.04 -1.75
CA TYR A 73 -0.66 9.67 -1.49
C TYR A 73 -0.81 9.35 -0.01
N ILE A 74 -1.36 8.18 0.30
CA ILE A 74 -1.58 7.68 1.65
C ILE A 74 -1.02 6.25 1.76
N LEU A 75 -0.24 5.96 2.80
CA LEU A 75 0.06 4.60 3.21
C LEU A 75 -1.06 4.13 4.15
N ALA A 76 -1.76 3.07 3.75
CA ALA A 76 -2.79 2.45 4.57
C ALA A 76 -2.19 1.82 5.83
N GLY A 77 -2.95 1.87 6.92
CA GLY A 77 -2.58 1.35 8.22
C GLY A 77 -3.22 2.16 9.35
N PRO A 78 -3.00 1.79 10.61
CA PRO A 78 -3.70 2.37 11.77
C PRO A 78 -3.67 3.91 11.83
N ASN A 79 -2.58 4.54 11.40
CA ASN A 79 -2.46 5.99 11.39
C ASN A 79 -3.31 6.69 10.30
N ALA A 80 -3.81 5.92 9.32
CA ALA A 80 -4.66 6.41 8.24
C ALA A 80 -6.14 6.06 8.44
N ASP A 81 -6.48 5.34 9.51
CA ASP A 81 -7.85 4.87 9.77
C ASP A 81 -8.71 5.97 10.41
N GLU A 82 -8.12 6.79 11.28
CA GLU A 82 -8.84 7.79 12.06
C GLU A 82 -8.12 9.16 12.06
N GLY A 83 -8.85 10.19 12.53
CA GLY A 83 -8.32 11.53 12.70
C GLY A 83 -8.42 12.45 11.47
N PRO A 84 -7.87 13.66 11.58
CA PRO A 84 -8.02 14.71 10.57
C PRO A 84 -7.26 14.46 9.27
N LEU A 85 -6.28 13.55 9.28
CA LEU A 85 -5.55 13.10 8.11
C LEU A 85 -5.82 11.63 7.78
N SER A 86 -6.98 11.10 8.18
CA SER A 86 -7.44 9.77 7.80
C SER A 86 -7.75 9.67 6.30
N THR A 87 -7.77 8.46 5.77
CA THR A 87 -8.15 8.21 4.37
C THR A 87 -9.48 8.88 4.01
N LYS A 88 -10.47 8.80 4.89
CA LYS A 88 -11.78 9.44 4.69
C LYS A 88 -11.66 10.97 4.63
N ALA A 89 -11.03 11.59 5.64
CA ALA A 89 -10.90 13.05 5.71
C ALA A 89 -10.12 13.60 4.51
N LEU A 90 -9.02 12.96 4.13
CA LEU A 90 -8.21 13.34 2.97
C LEU A 90 -8.99 13.21 1.66
N SER A 91 -9.77 12.12 1.51
CA SER A 91 -10.60 11.91 0.32
C SER A 91 -11.71 12.95 0.20
N GLU A 92 -12.35 13.32 1.31
CA GLU A 92 -13.37 14.37 1.33
C GLU A 92 -12.78 15.76 0.98
N ALA A 93 -11.61 16.08 1.50
CA ALA A 93 -10.91 17.34 1.19
C ALA A 93 -10.45 17.41 -0.28
N ALA A 94 -9.90 16.31 -0.78
CA ALA A 94 -9.41 16.17 -2.15
C ALA A 94 -10.54 16.26 -3.18
N LYS A 95 -11.67 15.58 -2.90
CA LYS A 95 -12.85 15.57 -3.79
C LYS A 95 -13.38 16.96 -4.10
N LYS A 96 -13.41 17.84 -3.09
CA LYS A 96 -13.85 19.26 -3.26
C LYS A 96 -12.98 20.03 -4.27
N ARG A 97 -11.76 19.54 -4.54
CA ARG A 97 -10.74 20.20 -5.39
C ARG A 97 -10.41 19.42 -6.65
N GLY A 98 -11.08 18.29 -6.89
CA GLY A 98 -10.82 17.42 -8.04
C GLY A 98 -9.39 16.83 -8.04
N VAL A 99 -8.82 16.63 -6.86
CA VAL A 99 -7.50 16.02 -6.67
C VAL A 99 -7.68 14.52 -6.38
N PRO A 100 -7.06 13.61 -7.15
CA PRO A 100 -7.17 12.18 -6.89
C PRO A 100 -6.40 11.75 -5.64
N VAL A 101 -6.94 10.73 -4.95
CA VAL A 101 -6.34 10.10 -3.78
C VAL A 101 -5.90 8.68 -4.13
N LEU A 102 -4.61 8.40 -3.92
CA LEU A 102 -3.96 7.10 -4.10
C LEU A 102 -3.62 6.50 -2.74
N VAL A 103 -4.17 5.33 -2.44
CA VAL A 103 -3.88 4.60 -1.19
C VAL A 103 -3.01 3.37 -1.47
N ASP A 104 -1.92 3.26 -0.75
CA ASP A 104 -1.03 2.10 -0.75
C ASP A 104 -1.47 1.09 0.30
N CYS A 105 -2.13 0.05 -0.14
CA CYS A 105 -2.61 -1.07 0.67
C CYS A 105 -1.71 -2.31 0.52
N ALA A 106 -0.43 -2.13 0.18
CA ALA A 106 0.46 -3.25 -0.16
C ALA A 106 0.57 -4.32 0.93
N ALA A 107 0.38 -3.96 2.21
CA ALA A 107 0.44 -4.88 3.34
C ALA A 107 -0.93 -5.31 3.87
N GLU A 108 -2.02 -4.78 3.32
CA GLU A 108 -3.36 -5.07 3.80
C GLU A 108 -4.00 -6.28 3.10
N ILE A 109 -4.99 -6.85 3.77
CA ILE A 109 -5.89 -7.80 3.12
C ILE A 109 -6.82 -7.05 2.15
N LEU A 110 -7.11 -7.67 1.00
CA LEU A 110 -8.07 -7.13 0.03
C LEU A 110 -9.50 -7.36 0.54
N THR A 111 -10.21 -6.28 0.86
CA THR A 111 -11.63 -6.35 1.19
C THR A 111 -12.51 -6.26 -0.07
N VAL A 112 -13.65 -6.96 -0.06
CA VAL A 112 -14.63 -6.91 -1.16
C VAL A 112 -16.03 -6.71 -0.55
N PRO A 113 -16.64 -5.53 -0.75
CA PRO A 113 -16.16 -4.35 -1.47
C PRO A 113 -14.94 -3.70 -0.80
N ASN A 114 -14.15 -2.96 -1.59
CA ASN A 114 -12.92 -2.37 -1.10
C ASN A 114 -13.20 -1.17 -0.16
N VAL A 115 -12.68 -1.26 1.06
CA VAL A 115 -12.96 -0.27 2.11
C VAL A 115 -12.42 1.12 1.77
N HIS A 116 -11.21 1.22 1.23
CA HIS A 116 -10.62 2.53 0.92
C HIS A 116 -11.33 3.24 -0.23
N LEU A 117 -11.81 2.47 -1.24
CA LEU A 117 -12.67 3.03 -2.29
C LEU A 117 -14.01 3.51 -1.71
N GLN A 118 -14.57 2.78 -0.74
CA GLN A 118 -15.80 3.23 -0.04
C GLN A 118 -15.56 4.49 0.81
N LEU A 119 -14.35 4.67 1.34
CA LEU A 119 -13.94 5.89 2.05
C LEU A 119 -13.65 7.07 1.10
N GLY A 120 -13.72 6.86 -0.21
CA GLY A 120 -13.60 7.91 -1.22
C GLY A 120 -12.24 7.99 -1.92
N ALA A 121 -11.32 7.06 -1.70
CA ALA A 121 -10.09 6.97 -2.47
C ALA A 121 -10.40 6.74 -3.96
N ASP A 122 -9.61 7.35 -4.84
CA ASP A 122 -9.74 7.20 -6.29
C ASP A 122 -9.00 5.97 -6.82
N LEU A 123 -7.87 5.64 -6.20
CA LEU A 123 -7.02 4.50 -6.55
C LEU A 123 -6.52 3.80 -5.28
N VAL A 124 -6.46 2.48 -5.34
CA VAL A 124 -5.82 1.64 -4.30
C VAL A 124 -4.88 0.63 -4.95
N THR A 125 -3.74 0.36 -4.28
CA THR A 125 -2.73 -0.58 -4.79
C THR A 125 -2.47 -1.69 -3.79
N TYR A 126 -2.36 -2.93 -4.26
CA TYR A 126 -1.98 -4.10 -3.48
C TYR A 126 -0.73 -4.76 -4.06
N SER A 127 0.12 -5.30 -3.18
CA SER A 127 1.24 -6.15 -3.59
C SER A 127 0.75 -7.55 -3.93
N GLY A 128 1.13 -8.07 -5.10
CA GLY A 128 0.74 -9.42 -5.51
C GLY A 128 1.32 -10.50 -4.61
N GLY A 129 2.56 -10.36 -4.19
CA GLY A 129 3.29 -11.37 -3.41
C GLY A 129 3.05 -11.32 -1.90
N LYS A 130 2.08 -10.57 -1.41
CA LYS A 130 1.73 -10.49 0.03
C LYS A 130 0.42 -11.24 0.31
N CYS A 131 -0.60 -10.59 0.84
CA CYS A 131 -1.86 -11.24 1.23
C CYS A 131 -2.53 -12.00 0.07
N LEU A 132 -2.42 -11.50 -1.15
CA LEU A 132 -3.00 -12.12 -2.34
C LEU A 132 -2.29 -13.41 -2.77
N ARG A 133 -1.05 -13.65 -2.30
CA ARG A 133 -0.23 -14.84 -2.62
C ARG A 133 -0.08 -15.08 -4.11
N GLY A 134 -0.04 -14.00 -4.88
CA GLY A 134 0.26 -13.99 -6.30
C GLY A 134 1.75 -13.71 -6.57
N PRO A 135 2.12 -13.41 -7.82
CA PRO A 135 3.51 -13.15 -8.18
C PRO A 135 4.04 -11.87 -7.52
N GLN A 136 5.27 -11.91 -7.02
CA GLN A 136 5.91 -10.78 -6.36
C GLN A 136 6.19 -9.60 -7.32
N ALA A 137 6.41 -9.91 -8.60
CA ALA A 137 6.66 -8.91 -9.64
C ALA A 137 5.40 -8.20 -10.13
N ALA A 138 4.20 -8.60 -9.66
CA ALA A 138 2.93 -7.98 -10.02
C ALA A 138 2.28 -7.27 -8.83
N GLY A 139 1.34 -6.39 -9.13
CA GLY A 139 0.46 -5.75 -8.16
C GLY A 139 -0.92 -5.53 -8.75
N LEU A 140 -1.89 -5.31 -7.88
CA LEU A 140 -3.27 -4.99 -8.25
C LEU A 140 -3.51 -3.50 -8.09
N LEU A 141 -4.05 -2.86 -9.12
CA LEU A 141 -4.51 -1.47 -9.10
C LEU A 141 -6.03 -1.47 -9.30
N LEU A 142 -6.75 -0.91 -8.35
CA LEU A 142 -8.21 -0.76 -8.38
C LEU A 142 -8.57 0.72 -8.27
N GLY A 143 -9.77 1.06 -8.77
CA GLY A 143 -10.33 2.40 -8.59
C GLY A 143 -10.94 2.98 -9.85
N ARG A 144 -10.86 4.30 -9.99
CA ARG A 144 -11.46 5.05 -11.09
C ARG A 144 -10.96 4.55 -12.43
N LYS A 145 -11.91 4.25 -13.32
CA LYS A 145 -11.65 3.65 -14.64
C LYS A 145 -10.74 4.52 -15.51
N ASP A 146 -10.91 5.83 -15.48
CA ASP A 146 -10.08 6.78 -16.24
C ASP A 146 -8.61 6.74 -15.79
N LEU A 147 -8.35 6.72 -14.48
CA LEU A 147 -7.01 6.65 -13.91
C LEU A 147 -6.36 5.29 -14.10
N VAL A 148 -7.12 4.19 -13.94
CA VAL A 148 -6.64 2.82 -14.24
C VAL A 148 -6.26 2.71 -15.72
N LYS A 149 -7.09 3.26 -16.63
CA LYS A 149 -6.78 3.30 -18.05
C LYS A 149 -5.55 4.16 -18.35
N ALA A 150 -5.40 5.32 -17.69
CA ALA A 150 -4.23 6.17 -17.82
C ALA A 150 -2.94 5.45 -17.35
N ALA A 151 -3.01 4.68 -16.24
CA ALA A 151 -1.90 3.86 -15.78
C ALA A 151 -1.51 2.79 -16.80
N TRP A 152 -2.48 2.14 -17.43
CA TRP A 152 -2.23 1.14 -18.47
C TRP A 152 -1.61 1.75 -19.72
N VAL A 153 -2.09 2.92 -20.19
CA VAL A 153 -1.52 3.64 -21.35
C VAL A 153 -0.06 4.04 -21.10
N GLY A 154 0.30 4.34 -19.85
CA GLY A 154 1.68 4.68 -19.46
C GLY A 154 2.64 3.47 -19.37
N SER A 155 2.14 2.24 -19.53
CA SER A 155 2.91 0.99 -19.38
C SER A 155 3.00 0.18 -20.67
N ALA A 156 3.70 -0.95 -20.63
CA ALA A 156 3.74 -1.88 -21.76
C ALA A 156 2.32 -2.38 -22.12
N PRO A 157 1.98 -2.53 -23.41
CA PRO A 157 2.86 -2.45 -24.59
C PRO A 157 3.14 -1.02 -25.10
N HIS A 158 2.54 0.01 -24.49
CA HIS A 158 2.73 1.40 -24.90
C HIS A 158 4.12 1.92 -24.51
N HIS A 159 4.49 3.09 -25.04
CA HIS A 159 5.82 3.70 -24.87
C HIS A 159 5.80 4.82 -23.81
N GLY A 160 5.21 4.57 -22.63
CA GLY A 160 5.20 5.50 -21.51
C GLY A 160 6.31 5.26 -20.51
N PHE A 161 6.37 6.12 -19.50
CA PHE A 161 7.36 6.04 -18.40
C PHE A 161 7.43 4.65 -17.74
N ALA A 162 6.28 4.05 -17.49
CA ALA A 162 6.19 2.78 -16.80
C ALA A 162 6.50 1.55 -17.67
N ARG A 163 6.93 1.74 -18.93
CA ARG A 163 7.33 0.63 -19.78
C ARG A 163 8.48 -0.22 -19.19
N GLY A 164 9.37 0.38 -18.45
CA GLY A 164 10.46 -0.30 -17.76
C GLY A 164 9.99 -1.21 -16.61
N TYR A 165 8.77 -1.00 -16.12
CA TYR A 165 8.14 -1.77 -15.05
C TYR A 165 7.07 -2.74 -15.58
N LYS A 166 7.23 -3.22 -16.80
CA LYS A 166 6.26 -4.13 -17.44
C LYS A 166 6.08 -5.41 -16.64
N VAL A 167 4.83 -5.84 -16.56
CA VAL A 167 4.43 -7.14 -16.04
C VAL A 167 4.21 -8.07 -17.22
N GLY A 168 4.79 -9.28 -17.21
CA GLY A 168 4.61 -10.29 -18.24
C GLY A 168 3.19 -10.85 -18.22
N LYS A 169 2.81 -11.53 -19.28
CA LYS A 169 1.49 -12.17 -19.36
C LYS A 169 1.34 -13.31 -18.34
N GLU A 170 2.45 -13.96 -18.02
CA GLU A 170 2.54 -15.02 -17.02
C GLU A 170 2.18 -14.48 -15.62
N GLU A 171 2.77 -13.36 -15.24
CA GLU A 171 2.46 -12.68 -13.96
C GLU A 171 1.05 -12.11 -13.97
N ALA A 172 0.56 -11.60 -15.11
CA ALA A 172 -0.81 -11.09 -15.22
C ALA A 172 -1.84 -12.21 -15.01
N MET A 173 -1.63 -13.37 -15.64
CA MET A 173 -2.51 -14.55 -15.48
C MET A 173 -2.41 -15.13 -14.06
N ALA A 174 -1.21 -15.20 -13.50
CA ALA A 174 -1.02 -15.67 -12.13
C ALA A 174 -1.67 -14.70 -11.10
N MET A 175 -1.62 -13.40 -11.38
CA MET A 175 -2.30 -12.40 -10.54
C MET A 175 -3.81 -12.51 -10.62
N LEU A 176 -4.37 -12.76 -11.82
CA LEU A 176 -5.81 -13.02 -11.98
C LEU A 176 -6.23 -14.25 -11.16
N ALA A 177 -5.51 -15.35 -11.28
CA ALA A 177 -5.77 -16.56 -10.51
C ALA A 177 -5.68 -16.32 -8.98
N ALA A 178 -4.70 -15.51 -8.55
CA ALA A 178 -4.55 -15.15 -7.14
C ALA A 178 -5.74 -14.33 -6.61
N VAL A 179 -6.25 -13.37 -7.40
CA VAL A 179 -7.44 -12.58 -7.02
C VAL A 179 -8.70 -13.48 -7.00
N GLU A 180 -8.88 -14.35 -7.98
CA GLU A 180 -10.00 -15.31 -8.00
C GLU A 180 -9.95 -16.27 -6.80
N ALA A 181 -8.76 -16.76 -6.44
CA ALA A 181 -8.57 -17.58 -5.25
C ALA A 181 -8.86 -16.80 -3.97
N TRP A 182 -8.44 -15.55 -3.91
CA TRP A 182 -8.70 -14.67 -2.76
C TRP A 182 -10.19 -14.48 -2.52
N THR A 183 -11.01 -14.24 -3.56
CA THR A 183 -12.45 -14.03 -3.41
C THR A 183 -13.22 -15.25 -2.88
N LYS A 184 -12.59 -16.43 -2.93
CA LYS A 184 -13.16 -17.70 -2.45
C LYS A 184 -12.59 -18.15 -1.10
N ARG A 185 -11.60 -17.42 -0.58
CA ARG A 185 -10.84 -17.81 0.62
C ARG A 185 -11.60 -17.43 1.89
N ASP A 186 -11.69 -18.37 2.84
CA ASP A 186 -12.05 -18.07 4.23
C ASP A 186 -10.79 -17.68 5.01
N TYR A 187 -10.47 -16.40 4.99
CA TYR A 187 -9.28 -15.86 5.63
C TYR A 187 -9.35 -15.97 7.16
N ASP A 188 -10.54 -15.85 7.74
CA ASP A 188 -10.71 -15.98 9.20
C ASP A 188 -10.52 -17.43 9.66
N ALA A 189 -10.89 -18.42 8.83
CA ALA A 189 -10.53 -19.82 9.11
C ALA A 189 -9.02 -20.04 9.10
N GLU A 190 -8.29 -19.43 8.17
CA GLU A 190 -6.83 -19.52 8.15
C GLU A 190 -6.20 -18.88 9.40
N ILE A 191 -6.69 -17.71 9.85
CA ILE A 191 -6.24 -17.07 11.09
C ILE A 191 -6.42 -18.01 12.29
N ARG A 192 -7.56 -18.72 12.39
CA ARG A 192 -7.79 -19.71 13.46
C ARG A 192 -6.78 -20.83 13.42
N VAL A 193 -6.43 -21.34 12.24
CA VAL A 193 -5.40 -22.38 12.08
C VAL A 193 -4.04 -21.86 12.52
N TRP A 194 -3.64 -20.68 12.10
CA TRP A 194 -2.35 -20.08 12.50
C TRP A 194 -2.29 -19.81 14.01
N ALA A 195 -3.38 -19.34 14.61
CA ALA A 195 -3.46 -19.16 16.06
C ALA A 195 -3.27 -20.47 16.81
N SER A 196 -3.82 -21.60 16.31
CA SER A 196 -3.62 -22.92 16.90
C SER A 196 -2.16 -23.40 16.82
N TRP A 197 -1.45 -23.10 15.74
CA TRP A 197 -0.02 -23.39 15.61
C TRP A 197 0.81 -22.56 16.58
N ILE A 198 0.52 -21.27 16.69
CA ILE A 198 1.16 -20.34 17.64
C ILE A 198 0.95 -20.82 19.07
N ASP A 199 -0.26 -21.21 19.46
CA ASP A 199 -0.56 -21.76 20.78
C ASP A 199 0.26 -23.04 21.05
N THR A 200 0.36 -23.92 20.07
CA THR A 200 1.17 -25.14 20.16
C THR A 200 2.66 -24.83 20.39
N ILE A 201 3.19 -23.84 19.66
CA ILE A 201 4.60 -23.42 19.83
C ILE A 201 4.79 -22.78 21.20
N ALA A 202 3.91 -21.88 21.62
CA ALA A 202 3.98 -21.22 22.91
C ALA A 202 3.96 -22.22 24.07
N LYS A 203 3.08 -23.23 24.02
CA LYS A 203 3.01 -24.31 25.01
C LYS A 203 4.29 -25.14 25.08
N ARG A 204 4.94 -25.40 23.96
CA ARG A 204 6.24 -26.12 23.93
C ARG A 204 7.38 -25.29 24.47
N LEU A 205 7.33 -23.98 24.35
CA LEU A 205 8.36 -23.08 24.88
C LEU A 205 8.18 -22.74 26.37
N ALA A 206 6.97 -22.79 26.88
CA ALA A 206 6.64 -22.44 28.26
C ALA A 206 7.47 -23.16 29.36
N PRO A 207 7.87 -24.46 29.22
CA PRO A 207 8.70 -25.14 30.22
C PRO A 207 10.17 -24.71 30.23
N ILE A 208 10.63 -23.97 29.20
CA ILE A 208 12.05 -23.59 29.09
C ILE A 208 12.34 -22.43 30.03
N ALA A 209 13.18 -22.65 31.01
CA ALA A 209 13.55 -21.65 32.00
C ALA A 209 14.21 -20.44 31.35
N GLY A 210 13.68 -19.24 31.65
CA GLY A 210 14.16 -17.99 31.06
C GLY A 210 13.55 -17.61 29.71
N VAL A 211 12.62 -18.41 29.16
CA VAL A 211 11.84 -18.07 27.98
C VAL A 211 10.46 -17.51 28.37
N THR A 212 10.03 -16.47 27.69
CA THR A 212 8.67 -15.92 27.79
C THR A 212 8.07 -15.75 26.39
N THR A 213 6.77 -15.97 26.26
CA THR A 213 6.06 -15.79 25.01
C THR A 213 4.89 -14.85 25.18
N SER A 214 4.60 -14.05 24.15
CA SER A 214 3.37 -13.26 24.05
C SER A 214 2.84 -13.30 22.62
N VAL A 215 1.53 -13.26 22.45
CA VAL A 215 0.90 -13.24 21.12
C VAL A 215 0.40 -11.82 20.85
N THR A 216 0.80 -11.26 19.71
CA THR A 216 0.22 -10.00 19.23
C THR A 216 -1.16 -10.29 18.66
N PRO A 217 -2.21 -9.57 19.10
CA PRO A 217 -3.55 -9.76 18.56
C PRO A 217 -3.61 -9.40 17.07
N VAL A 218 -4.58 -10.01 16.38
CA VAL A 218 -4.85 -9.71 14.97
C VAL A 218 -5.78 -8.50 14.91
N GLU A 219 -5.23 -7.35 14.54
CA GLU A 219 -5.97 -6.09 14.46
C GLU A 219 -5.85 -5.46 13.08
N GLY A 220 -6.86 -4.63 12.70
CA GLY A 220 -6.87 -3.90 11.44
C GLY A 220 -6.78 -4.78 10.20
N LEU A 221 -6.30 -4.19 9.10
CA LEU A 221 -6.19 -4.84 7.79
C LEU A 221 -4.73 -5.13 7.40
N SER A 222 -3.78 -4.37 7.92
CA SER A 222 -2.36 -4.48 7.60
C SER A 222 -1.71 -5.65 8.32
N ASN A 223 -0.97 -6.48 7.55
CA ASN A 223 -0.25 -7.65 8.08
C ASN A 223 -1.13 -8.48 9.03
N ARG A 224 -2.38 -8.67 8.64
CA ARG A 224 -3.41 -9.29 9.47
C ARG A 224 -3.12 -10.78 9.68
N MET A 225 -2.18 -11.07 10.55
CA MET A 225 -1.79 -12.42 10.96
C MET A 225 -1.37 -12.43 12.43
N PRO A 226 -1.61 -13.51 13.18
CA PRO A 226 -1.12 -13.62 14.55
C PRO A 226 0.40 -13.74 14.57
N VAL A 227 1.05 -13.09 15.53
CA VAL A 227 2.51 -13.11 15.69
C VAL A 227 2.86 -13.56 17.10
N LEU A 228 3.69 -14.61 17.20
CA LEU A 228 4.29 -15.04 18.46
C LEU A 228 5.59 -14.28 18.70
N GLN A 229 5.63 -13.50 19.75
CA GLN A 229 6.87 -12.93 20.26
C GLN A 229 7.50 -13.90 21.27
N VAL A 230 8.75 -14.28 21.04
CA VAL A 230 9.54 -15.10 21.94
C VAL A 230 10.68 -14.26 22.48
N ARG A 231 10.77 -14.15 23.79
CA ARG A 231 11.85 -13.45 24.49
C ARG A 231 12.51 -14.41 25.45
N TRP A 232 13.80 -14.28 25.65
CA TRP A 232 14.56 -15.09 26.58
C TRP A 232 15.65 -14.32 27.31
N ASP A 233 16.00 -14.81 28.49
CA ASP A 233 17.11 -14.33 29.27
C ASP A 233 18.43 -14.85 28.69
N ARG A 234 19.22 -13.96 28.11
CA ARG A 234 20.50 -14.27 27.45
C ARG A 234 21.50 -14.92 28.42
N THR A 235 21.45 -14.55 29.70
CA THR A 235 22.36 -15.08 30.72
C THR A 235 22.05 -16.51 31.06
N LYS A 236 20.76 -16.91 31.02
CA LYS A 236 20.30 -18.26 31.31
C LYS A 236 20.48 -19.21 30.13
N LEU A 237 20.26 -18.73 28.90
CA LEU A 237 20.34 -19.58 27.71
C LEU A 237 21.67 -19.47 26.97
N GLY A 238 22.55 -18.52 27.34
CA GLY A 238 23.88 -18.38 26.73
C GLY A 238 23.88 -18.01 25.24
N THR A 239 22.74 -17.53 24.72
CA THR A 239 22.60 -17.22 23.28
C THR A 239 21.85 -15.91 23.03
N THR A 240 22.02 -15.32 21.85
CA THR A 240 21.31 -14.12 21.38
C THR A 240 20.36 -14.46 20.25
N GLY A 241 19.41 -13.58 19.95
CA GLY A 241 18.51 -13.74 18.81
C GLY A 241 19.20 -13.72 17.45
N GLU A 242 20.41 -13.17 17.38
CA GLU A 242 21.24 -13.17 16.17
C GLU A 242 21.97 -14.50 15.94
N ALA A 243 22.09 -15.32 17.00
CA ALA A 243 22.80 -16.60 16.97
C ALA A 243 21.85 -17.82 16.81
N VAL A 244 20.55 -17.57 16.73
CA VAL A 244 19.49 -18.56 16.50
C VAL A 244 18.87 -18.34 15.13
#